data_47abc414abbc33c3b4f67561a38460db
#
_entry.id   47abc414abbc33c3b4f67561a38460db
#
_cell.length_a   1.000
_cell.length_b   1.000
_cell.length_c   1.000
_cell.angle_alpha   90.00
_cell.angle_beta   90.00
_cell.angle_gamma   90.00
#
_symmetry.space_group_name_H-M   'P 1'
#
loop_
_entity.id
_entity.type
_entity.pdbx_description
1 polymer ?
#
loop_
_entity_poly.entity_id
_entity_poly.type
_entity_poly.pdbx_seq_one_letter_code
_entity_poly.pdbx_strand_id
1 'polypeptide(L)'
;MSPRGSHLTGWILLGLISFFQPLGYIAADTKHDLLANPGRFLAGAQSAWTDTFTLGQLQNQAYGYLFPHGAFFWLFDAFPDAFTQRLWWWLVLGVGYSGFLLLLHRIADTTGGFTGSFTTGFAMGAAFLYALSPRVLSTLTTISSETWPVMLAPWVLWPLITRRLTLRSIAMSVLAIGMMGAVNATATLAACTPAGIFLLWRLVVAFRWRLIGFTIMWGLGAVLISLWWILPLLVLGRYASPFTDYIENATVVTSWLNLAEILRGTTSWSPFVDAERQAGHALATDPYLIIFTLAVAGLGLYGLSRVRNLQGFWFTLLGIGLIVLGGAHHVTGFLDGAGVALRNIHKFDPLVRLPLLVGFAQLWQLFPLKPTQPGAPGGPPKTAAAPGGERQI
;
A
#
# COMPACT_ATOMS: atom_id res chain seq x y z
N MET A 1 -6.99 -22.91 3.81
CA MET A 1 -5.85 -22.73 2.87
C MET A 1 -4.58 -22.49 3.68
N SER A 2 -3.44 -23.00 3.22
CA SER A 2 -2.15 -22.63 3.79
C SER A 2 -1.82 -21.16 3.47
N PRO A 3 -0.99 -20.46 4.27
CA PRO A 3 -0.59 -19.09 3.96
C PRO A 3 0.01 -18.95 2.54
N ARG A 4 0.80 -19.91 2.09
CA ARG A 4 1.35 -19.96 0.73
C ARG A 4 0.26 -20.06 -0.34
N GLY A 5 -0.77 -20.89 -0.10
CA GLY A 5 -1.90 -21.03 -1.01
C GLY A 5 -2.69 -19.72 -1.16
N SER A 6 -2.87 -18.97 -0.08
CA SER A 6 -3.57 -17.67 -0.13
C SER A 6 -2.83 -16.64 -0.97
N HIS A 7 -1.48 -16.58 -0.86
CA HIS A 7 -0.67 -15.71 -1.71
C HIS A 7 -0.76 -16.12 -3.19
N LEU A 8 -0.58 -17.41 -3.49
CA LEU A 8 -0.64 -17.92 -4.86
C LEU A 8 -1.99 -17.62 -5.51
N THR A 9 -3.10 -17.90 -4.82
CA THR A 9 -4.45 -17.59 -5.31
C THR A 9 -4.60 -16.10 -5.63
N GLY A 10 -4.13 -15.22 -4.74
CA GLY A 10 -4.18 -13.77 -4.96
C GLY A 10 -3.39 -13.35 -6.19
N TRP A 11 -2.17 -13.85 -6.35
CA TRP A 11 -1.35 -13.55 -7.53
C TRP A 11 -2.00 -14.03 -8.83
N ILE A 12 -2.57 -15.25 -8.86
CA ILE A 12 -3.26 -15.77 -10.05
C ILE A 12 -4.45 -14.87 -10.42
N LEU A 13 -5.30 -14.52 -9.45
CA LEU A 13 -6.49 -13.69 -9.72
C LEU A 13 -6.12 -12.28 -10.16
N LEU A 14 -5.13 -11.66 -9.53
CA LEU A 14 -4.63 -10.33 -9.95
C LEU A 14 -3.94 -10.38 -11.31
N GLY A 15 -3.28 -11.49 -11.64
CA GLY A 15 -2.74 -11.73 -12.98
C GLY A 15 -3.85 -11.78 -14.03
N LEU A 16 -4.89 -12.54 -13.77
CA LEU A 16 -6.07 -12.58 -14.66
C LEU A 16 -6.64 -11.18 -14.89
N ILE A 17 -6.80 -10.37 -13.83
CA ILE A 17 -7.29 -8.99 -13.95
C ILE A 17 -6.34 -8.14 -14.79
N SER A 18 -5.04 -8.22 -14.55
CA SER A 18 -4.03 -7.41 -15.26
C SER A 18 -3.95 -7.77 -16.75
N PHE A 19 -4.09 -9.04 -17.09
CA PHE A 19 -3.99 -9.54 -18.46
C PHE A 19 -5.34 -9.61 -19.20
N PHE A 20 -6.46 -9.38 -18.53
CA PHE A 20 -7.81 -9.32 -19.13
C PHE A 20 -8.08 -7.98 -19.82
N GLN A 21 -7.07 -7.25 -20.22
CA GLN A 21 -7.17 -5.99 -20.96
C GLN A 21 -7.03 -6.26 -22.45
N PRO A 22 -7.58 -5.40 -23.34
CA PRO A 22 -7.47 -5.57 -24.79
C PRO A 22 -6.00 -5.77 -25.20
N LEU A 23 -5.73 -6.81 -26.00
CA LEU A 23 -4.38 -7.09 -26.50
C LEU A 23 -3.98 -6.04 -27.55
N GLY A 24 -2.70 -5.75 -27.61
CA GLY A 24 -2.14 -4.81 -28.60
C GLY A 24 -2.24 -3.33 -28.21
N TYR A 25 -2.87 -3.00 -27.09
CA TYR A 25 -2.93 -1.63 -26.59
C TYR A 25 -2.04 -1.47 -25.35
N ILE A 26 -1.50 -0.27 -25.18
CA ILE A 26 -0.79 0.18 -23.99
C ILE A 26 -1.52 1.38 -23.42
N ALA A 27 -1.47 1.54 -22.10
CA ALA A 27 -1.96 2.75 -21.45
C ALA A 27 -0.86 3.80 -21.45
N ALA A 28 -1.23 5.06 -21.63
CA ALA A 28 -0.32 6.19 -21.48
C ALA A 28 -0.01 6.41 -20.01
N ASP A 29 1.08 5.80 -19.53
CA ASP A 29 1.62 6.07 -18.19
C ASP A 29 2.55 7.31 -18.26
N THR A 30 2.86 7.90 -17.13
CA THR A 30 3.61 9.18 -17.01
C THR A 30 4.92 9.22 -17.79
N LYS A 31 5.59 8.09 -17.96
CA LYS A 31 6.83 7.96 -18.74
C LYS A 31 6.70 6.89 -19.80
N HIS A 32 5.96 7.22 -20.84
CA HIS A 32 5.74 6.37 -21.97
C HIS A 32 7.05 5.91 -22.63
N ASP A 33 8.06 6.81 -22.71
CA ASP A 33 9.39 6.52 -23.25
C ASP A 33 10.11 5.40 -22.49
N LEU A 34 9.86 5.26 -21.20
CA LEU A 34 10.44 4.21 -20.37
C LEU A 34 9.94 2.81 -20.81
N LEU A 35 8.70 2.73 -21.27
CA LEU A 35 8.14 1.49 -21.80
C LEU A 35 8.65 1.21 -23.24
N ALA A 36 8.61 2.24 -24.09
CA ALA A 36 8.91 2.09 -25.52
C ALA A 36 10.40 1.91 -25.84
N ASN A 37 11.29 2.49 -25.03
CA ASN A 37 12.75 2.33 -25.19
C ASN A 37 13.46 2.56 -23.85
N PRO A 38 13.42 1.57 -22.94
CA PRO A 38 13.98 1.70 -21.61
C PRO A 38 15.49 1.96 -21.62
N GLY A 39 16.23 1.36 -22.56
CA GLY A 39 17.67 1.57 -22.68
C GLY A 39 18.04 3.03 -22.96
N ARG A 40 17.38 3.67 -23.92
CA ARG A 40 17.57 5.10 -24.25
C ARG A 40 17.14 5.99 -23.09
N PHE A 41 15.97 5.72 -22.49
CA PHE A 41 15.47 6.48 -21.37
C PHE A 41 16.44 6.45 -20.19
N LEU A 42 16.92 5.26 -19.81
CA LEU A 42 17.86 5.09 -18.69
C LEU A 42 19.23 5.73 -18.96
N ALA A 43 19.73 5.69 -20.18
CA ALA A 43 20.96 6.37 -20.54
C ALA A 43 20.83 7.90 -20.30
N GLY A 44 19.71 8.50 -20.68
CA GLY A 44 19.41 9.91 -20.40
C GLY A 44 19.20 10.21 -18.90
N ALA A 45 18.63 9.25 -18.15
CA ALA A 45 18.32 9.42 -16.73
C ALA A 45 19.54 9.36 -15.79
N GLN A 46 20.71 8.93 -16.27
CA GLN A 46 21.95 8.87 -15.49
C GLN A 46 22.59 10.23 -15.22
N SER A 47 22.21 11.26 -16.00
CA SER A 47 22.68 12.63 -15.83
C SER A 47 21.58 13.52 -15.27
N ALA A 48 21.95 14.42 -14.35
CA ALA A 48 21.06 15.49 -13.91
C ALA A 48 20.85 16.56 -14.98
N TRP A 49 21.74 16.63 -15.96
CA TRP A 49 21.70 17.56 -17.09
C TRP A 49 21.17 16.85 -18.34
N THR A 50 20.33 17.55 -19.11
CA THR A 50 19.91 17.12 -20.44
C THR A 50 20.10 18.25 -21.44
N ASP A 51 20.55 17.94 -22.63
CA ASP A 51 20.67 18.84 -23.79
C ASP A 51 19.50 18.70 -24.78
N THR A 52 18.56 17.80 -24.51
CA THR A 52 17.42 17.51 -25.38
C THR A 52 16.47 18.69 -25.55
N PHE A 53 16.37 19.55 -24.54
CA PHE A 53 15.45 20.69 -24.53
C PHE A 53 16.21 22.01 -24.38
N THR A 54 15.79 23.04 -25.11
CA THR A 54 16.37 24.38 -25.08
C THR A 54 17.88 24.36 -25.38
N LEU A 55 18.69 25.11 -24.66
CA LEU A 55 20.16 25.09 -24.72
C LEU A 55 20.78 24.19 -23.64
N GLY A 56 19.96 23.28 -23.11
CA GLY A 56 20.29 22.39 -22.00
C GLY A 56 19.72 22.88 -20.68
N GLN A 57 19.32 21.93 -19.84
CA GLN A 57 18.73 22.21 -18.53
C GLN A 57 18.99 21.07 -17.55
N LEU A 58 18.76 21.30 -16.26
CA LEU A 58 18.66 20.23 -15.28
C LEU A 58 17.42 19.40 -15.58
N GLN A 59 17.61 18.07 -15.68
CA GLN A 59 16.56 17.14 -16.00
C GLN A 59 15.57 17.03 -14.84
N ASN A 60 14.27 17.07 -15.17
CA ASN A 60 13.23 16.87 -14.17
C ASN A 60 12.92 15.38 -13.95
N GLN A 61 13.18 14.89 -12.77
CA GLN A 61 12.72 13.59 -12.22
C GLN A 61 13.09 12.30 -12.99
N ALA A 62 13.72 12.34 -14.14
CA ALA A 62 14.05 11.12 -14.90
C ALA A 62 14.94 10.14 -14.11
N TYR A 63 15.89 10.64 -13.31
CA TYR A 63 16.73 9.82 -12.43
C TYR A 63 15.90 9.00 -11.43
N GLY A 64 14.73 9.48 -11.01
CA GLY A 64 13.85 8.79 -10.08
C GLY A 64 13.30 7.46 -10.61
N TYR A 65 13.35 7.27 -11.93
CA TYR A 65 12.90 6.04 -12.59
C TYR A 65 14.02 4.99 -12.72
N LEU A 66 15.28 5.29 -12.39
CA LEU A 66 16.38 4.34 -12.52
C LEU A 66 16.09 3.03 -11.79
N PHE A 67 15.52 3.11 -10.57
CA PHE A 67 15.16 1.94 -9.79
C PHE A 67 13.89 2.20 -8.96
N PRO A 68 12.96 1.23 -8.86
CA PRO A 68 12.96 -0.09 -9.51
C PRO A 68 12.36 -0.11 -10.93
N HIS A 69 11.63 0.93 -11.33
CA HIS A 69 10.86 0.99 -12.59
C HIS A 69 11.76 0.76 -13.81
N GLY A 70 12.81 1.53 -13.93
CA GLY A 70 13.75 1.43 -15.05
C GLY A 70 14.42 0.06 -15.14
N ALA A 71 14.85 -0.46 -14.01
CA ALA A 71 15.43 -1.80 -13.95
C ALA A 71 14.44 -2.87 -14.42
N PHE A 72 13.16 -2.76 -14.05
CA PHE A 72 12.10 -3.67 -14.48
C PHE A 72 11.89 -3.60 -15.99
N PHE A 73 11.62 -2.41 -16.54
CA PHE A 73 11.33 -2.26 -17.96
C PHE A 73 12.53 -2.63 -18.82
N TRP A 74 13.74 -2.32 -18.40
CA TRP A 74 14.98 -2.73 -19.08
C TRP A 74 15.18 -4.25 -19.09
N LEU A 75 14.88 -4.92 -17.97
CA LEU A 75 15.01 -6.38 -17.87
C LEU A 75 14.01 -7.11 -18.80
N PHE A 76 12.84 -6.53 -19.00
CA PHE A 76 11.76 -7.10 -19.80
C PHE A 76 11.62 -6.47 -21.19
N ASP A 77 12.62 -5.70 -21.66
CA ASP A 77 12.63 -4.98 -22.95
C ASP A 77 12.48 -5.91 -24.17
N ALA A 78 12.87 -7.18 -24.03
CA ALA A 78 12.74 -8.18 -25.10
C ALA A 78 11.28 -8.63 -25.35
N PHE A 79 10.34 -8.31 -24.47
CA PHE A 79 8.93 -8.66 -24.62
C PHE A 79 8.15 -7.51 -25.25
N PRO A 80 6.97 -7.79 -25.86
CA PRO A 80 6.09 -6.74 -26.38
C PRO A 80 5.68 -5.76 -25.28
N ASP A 81 5.66 -4.46 -25.57
CA ASP A 81 5.34 -3.38 -24.61
C ASP A 81 4.03 -3.63 -23.85
N ALA A 82 3.00 -4.05 -24.58
CA ALA A 82 1.71 -4.36 -23.98
C ALA A 82 1.77 -5.51 -22.95
N PHE A 83 2.63 -6.49 -23.16
CA PHE A 83 2.86 -7.58 -22.21
C PHE A 83 3.66 -7.08 -21.00
N THR A 84 4.74 -6.36 -21.24
CA THR A 84 5.61 -5.82 -20.17
C THR A 84 4.85 -4.86 -19.25
N GLN A 85 3.99 -4.01 -19.80
CA GLN A 85 3.16 -3.12 -19.00
C GLN A 85 2.17 -3.88 -18.11
N ARG A 86 1.52 -4.94 -18.63
CA ARG A 86 0.61 -5.78 -17.82
C ARG A 86 1.34 -6.57 -16.76
N LEU A 87 2.54 -7.04 -17.08
CA LEU A 87 3.42 -7.71 -16.11
C LEU A 87 3.80 -6.77 -14.96
N TRP A 88 4.06 -5.50 -15.28
CA TRP A 88 4.30 -4.45 -14.30
C TRP A 88 3.07 -4.23 -13.40
N TRP A 89 1.88 -4.07 -13.97
CA TRP A 89 0.66 -3.92 -13.19
C TRP A 89 0.39 -5.13 -12.30
N TRP A 90 0.59 -6.33 -12.83
CA TRP A 90 0.48 -7.56 -12.05
C TRP A 90 1.43 -7.58 -10.86
N LEU A 91 2.69 -7.20 -11.07
CA LEU A 91 3.68 -7.08 -10.01
C LEU A 91 3.25 -6.06 -8.95
N VAL A 92 2.82 -4.86 -9.36
CA VAL A 92 2.37 -3.79 -8.45
C VAL A 92 1.22 -4.27 -7.57
N LEU A 93 0.18 -4.84 -8.18
CA LEU A 93 -1.01 -5.34 -7.46
C LEU A 93 -0.65 -6.52 -6.55
N GLY A 94 0.13 -7.49 -7.04
CA GLY A 94 0.54 -8.67 -6.29
C GLY A 94 1.40 -8.35 -5.07
N VAL A 95 2.30 -7.37 -5.20
CA VAL A 95 3.12 -6.87 -4.09
C VAL A 95 2.24 -6.21 -3.02
N GLY A 96 1.30 -5.35 -3.42
CA GLY A 96 0.37 -4.71 -2.48
C GLY A 96 -0.50 -5.73 -1.75
N TYR A 97 -1.10 -6.65 -2.49
CA TYR A 97 -1.88 -7.76 -1.94
C TYR A 97 -1.08 -8.58 -0.91
N SER A 98 0.11 -9.01 -1.30
CA SER A 98 0.96 -9.85 -0.43
C SER A 98 1.43 -9.11 0.81
N GLY A 99 1.80 -7.83 0.66
CA GLY A 99 2.23 -6.99 1.79
C GLY A 99 1.11 -6.79 2.80
N PHE A 100 -0.10 -6.51 2.32
CA PHE A 100 -1.25 -6.32 3.20
C PHE A 100 -1.69 -7.63 3.88
N LEU A 101 -1.68 -8.74 3.16
CA LEU A 101 -1.97 -10.06 3.73
C LEU A 101 -0.96 -10.46 4.82
N LEU A 102 0.34 -10.22 4.60
CA LEU A 102 1.38 -10.42 5.60
C LEU A 102 1.18 -9.53 6.84
N LEU A 103 0.79 -8.27 6.63
CA LEU A 103 0.47 -7.34 7.70
C LEU A 103 -0.69 -7.88 8.57
N LEU A 104 -1.77 -8.35 7.94
CA LEU A 104 -2.92 -8.93 8.64
C LEU A 104 -2.53 -10.18 9.43
N HIS A 105 -1.75 -11.09 8.84
CA HIS A 105 -1.26 -12.27 9.55
C HIS A 105 -0.41 -11.87 10.77
N ARG A 106 0.46 -10.86 10.63
CA ARG A 106 1.28 -10.37 11.74
C ARG A 106 0.43 -9.79 12.88
N ILE A 107 -0.63 -9.07 12.57
CA ILE A 107 -1.58 -8.55 13.56
C ILE A 107 -2.27 -9.72 14.26
N ALA A 108 -2.69 -10.75 13.52
CA ALA A 108 -3.36 -11.91 14.04
C ALA A 108 -2.48 -12.79 14.93
N ASP A 109 -1.21 -13.01 14.57
CA ASP A 109 -0.24 -13.79 15.37
C ASP A 109 -0.07 -13.23 16.79
N THR A 110 -0.29 -11.94 16.97
CA THR A 110 -0.23 -11.30 18.29
C THR A 110 -1.51 -11.47 19.10
N THR A 111 -2.60 -11.97 18.52
CA THR A 111 -3.94 -12.15 19.14
C THR A 111 -4.45 -13.58 19.20
N GLY A 112 -3.70 -14.57 18.70
CA GLY A 112 -4.13 -15.97 18.68
C GLY A 112 -4.48 -16.52 17.30
N GLY A 113 -4.11 -15.78 16.25
CA GLY A 113 -4.06 -16.26 14.86
C GLY A 113 -5.40 -16.24 14.09
N PHE A 114 -5.29 -16.16 12.77
CA PHE A 114 -6.37 -16.52 11.86
C PHE A 114 -6.46 -18.04 11.75
N THR A 115 -7.21 -18.66 12.66
CA THR A 115 -7.40 -20.11 12.66
C THR A 115 -8.71 -20.46 11.96
N GLY A 116 -8.62 -20.88 10.71
CA GLY A 116 -9.76 -21.38 9.96
C GLY A 116 -9.86 -20.82 8.54
N SER A 117 -10.53 -21.55 7.66
CA SER A 117 -10.70 -21.18 6.24
C SER A 117 -11.49 -19.86 6.08
N PHE A 118 -12.46 -19.62 6.96
CA PHE A 118 -13.33 -18.45 6.91
C PHE A 118 -12.58 -17.16 7.26
N THR A 119 -11.77 -17.18 8.32
CA THR A 119 -10.92 -16.03 8.72
C THR A 119 -9.89 -15.69 7.65
N THR A 120 -9.33 -16.71 7.01
CA THR A 120 -8.43 -16.54 5.86
C THR A 120 -9.14 -15.85 4.69
N GLY A 121 -10.42 -16.19 4.43
CA GLY A 121 -11.23 -15.56 3.38
C GLY A 121 -11.38 -14.05 3.58
N PHE A 122 -11.70 -13.59 4.79
CA PHE A 122 -11.80 -12.16 5.10
C PHE A 122 -10.46 -11.43 4.98
N ALA A 123 -9.36 -12.07 5.40
CA ALA A 123 -8.02 -11.50 5.24
C ALA A 123 -7.63 -11.37 3.75
N MET A 124 -7.93 -12.38 2.93
CA MET A 124 -7.73 -12.32 1.48
C MET A 124 -8.61 -11.25 0.85
N GLY A 125 -9.89 -11.17 1.22
CA GLY A 125 -10.82 -10.14 0.75
C GLY A 125 -10.31 -8.72 1.05
N ALA A 126 -9.85 -8.47 2.28
CA ALA A 126 -9.27 -7.20 2.66
C ALA A 126 -7.97 -6.89 1.88
N ALA A 127 -7.14 -7.91 1.59
CA ALA A 127 -5.94 -7.74 0.79
C ALA A 127 -6.27 -7.45 -0.68
N PHE A 128 -7.31 -8.04 -1.26
CA PHE A 128 -7.83 -7.65 -2.57
C PHE A 128 -8.37 -6.23 -2.58
N LEU A 129 -9.16 -5.84 -1.57
CA LEU A 129 -9.68 -4.47 -1.45
C LEU A 129 -8.55 -3.44 -1.29
N TYR A 130 -7.40 -3.82 -0.73
CA TYR A 130 -6.22 -2.96 -0.68
C TYR A 130 -5.58 -2.83 -2.06
N ALA A 131 -5.27 -3.95 -2.71
CA ALA A 131 -4.64 -3.97 -4.02
C ALA A 131 -5.51 -3.34 -5.13
N LEU A 132 -6.84 -3.45 -5.01
CA LEU A 132 -7.82 -2.91 -5.95
C LEU A 132 -8.59 -1.71 -5.36
N SER A 133 -8.00 -0.99 -4.40
CA SER A 133 -8.66 0.18 -3.82
C SER A 133 -8.88 1.27 -4.87
N PRO A 134 -9.91 2.14 -4.72
CA PRO A 134 -10.18 3.21 -5.67
C PRO A 134 -8.96 4.09 -5.95
N ARG A 135 -8.15 4.36 -4.92
CA ARG A 135 -6.88 5.10 -5.08
C ARG A 135 -5.92 4.40 -6.05
N VAL A 136 -5.81 3.08 -5.96
CA VAL A 136 -4.94 2.28 -6.84
C VAL A 136 -5.49 2.23 -8.25
N LEU A 137 -6.78 1.91 -8.41
CA LEU A 137 -7.42 1.78 -9.71
C LEU A 137 -7.45 3.10 -10.49
N SER A 138 -7.55 4.24 -9.80
CA SER A 138 -7.53 5.56 -10.45
C SER A 138 -6.13 6.02 -10.90
N THR A 139 -5.06 5.35 -10.46
CA THR A 139 -3.68 5.78 -10.76
C THR A 139 -2.82 4.73 -11.44
N LEU A 140 -3.16 3.46 -11.33
CA LEU A 140 -2.32 2.35 -11.83
C LEU A 140 -1.99 2.45 -13.32
N THR A 141 -2.95 2.86 -14.15
CA THR A 141 -2.79 2.95 -15.61
C THR A 141 -2.34 4.32 -16.10
N THR A 142 -2.24 5.30 -15.21
CA THR A 142 -1.91 6.68 -15.58
C THR A 142 -0.61 7.18 -14.97
N ILE A 143 -0.35 6.78 -13.71
CA ILE A 143 0.86 7.13 -12.95
C ILE A 143 1.21 5.93 -12.06
N SER A 144 1.57 4.81 -12.67
CA SER A 144 1.89 3.57 -11.95
C SER A 144 3.03 3.75 -10.92
N SER A 145 3.91 4.68 -11.21
CA SER A 145 5.01 5.08 -10.33
C SER A 145 4.55 5.73 -9.01
N GLU A 146 3.35 6.30 -8.97
CA GLU A 146 2.75 6.81 -7.74
C GLU A 146 2.02 5.71 -6.97
N THR A 147 1.48 4.72 -7.67
CA THR A 147 0.82 3.55 -7.08
C THR A 147 1.82 2.64 -6.36
N TRP A 148 3.03 2.51 -6.90
CA TRP A 148 4.05 1.60 -6.39
C TRP A 148 4.42 1.84 -4.91
N PRO A 149 4.75 3.06 -4.44
CA PRO A 149 4.99 3.31 -3.02
C PRO A 149 3.79 2.95 -2.12
N VAL A 150 2.56 3.22 -2.57
CA VAL A 150 1.34 2.85 -1.84
C VAL A 150 1.29 1.33 -1.61
N MET A 151 1.62 0.54 -2.64
CA MET A 151 1.65 -0.93 -2.53
C MET A 151 2.76 -1.43 -1.59
N LEU A 152 3.82 -0.66 -1.40
CA LEU A 152 4.91 -0.98 -0.47
C LEU A 152 4.66 -0.50 0.96
N ALA A 153 3.67 0.36 1.22
CA ALA A 153 3.39 0.85 2.57
C ALA A 153 3.17 -0.28 3.61
N PRO A 154 2.43 -1.37 3.33
CA PRO A 154 2.33 -2.49 4.25
C PRO A 154 3.68 -3.19 4.52
N TRP A 155 4.58 -3.26 3.54
CA TRP A 155 5.91 -3.86 3.68
C TRP A 155 6.82 -3.04 4.59
N VAL A 156 6.67 -1.71 4.58
CA VAL A 156 7.40 -0.83 5.52
C VAL A 156 6.89 -1.02 6.94
N LEU A 157 5.57 -1.14 7.12
CA LEU A 157 4.94 -1.24 8.43
C LEU A 157 5.06 -2.65 9.04
N TRP A 158 4.87 -3.70 8.22
CA TRP A 158 4.82 -5.11 8.67
C TRP A 158 6.00 -5.55 9.55
N PRO A 159 7.28 -5.27 9.22
CA PRO A 159 8.41 -5.71 10.03
C PRO A 159 8.48 -5.05 11.41
N LEU A 160 7.86 -3.87 11.55
CA LEU A 160 7.85 -3.09 12.78
C LEU A 160 6.77 -3.55 13.77
N ILE A 161 5.69 -4.19 13.28
CA ILE A 161 4.63 -4.78 14.11
C ILE A 161 5.15 -6.07 14.74
N THR A 162 5.87 -5.90 15.84
CA THR A 162 6.44 -6.99 16.61
C THR A 162 6.51 -6.61 18.09
N ARG A 163 6.48 -7.61 18.99
CA ARG A 163 6.64 -7.38 20.43
C ARG A 163 8.00 -6.77 20.77
N ARG A 164 9.06 -7.22 20.08
CA ARG A 164 10.44 -6.72 20.28
C ARG A 164 11.02 -6.32 18.92
N LEU A 165 11.36 -5.03 18.78
CA LEU A 165 12.10 -4.54 17.62
C LEU A 165 13.53 -5.09 17.65
N THR A 166 14.01 -5.43 16.45
CA THR A 166 15.37 -5.92 16.21
C THR A 166 15.99 -5.15 15.05
N LEU A 167 17.30 -5.20 14.91
CA LEU A 167 17.97 -4.64 13.73
C LEU A 167 17.45 -5.22 12.43
N ARG A 168 17.10 -6.52 12.41
CA ARG A 168 16.47 -7.16 11.24
C ARG A 168 15.13 -6.51 10.90
N SER A 169 14.28 -6.21 11.91
CA SER A 169 12.99 -5.54 11.67
C SER A 169 13.18 -4.17 11.03
N ILE A 170 14.17 -3.39 11.54
CA ILE A 170 14.51 -2.08 10.98
C ILE A 170 15.05 -2.22 9.56
N ALA A 171 16.02 -3.11 9.34
CA ALA A 171 16.60 -3.33 8.02
C ALA A 171 15.56 -3.75 6.97
N MET A 172 14.64 -4.66 7.30
CA MET A 172 13.57 -5.07 6.38
C MET A 172 12.63 -3.92 6.04
N SER A 173 12.28 -3.08 7.01
CA SER A 173 11.45 -1.90 6.80
C SER A 173 12.17 -0.87 5.91
N VAL A 174 13.45 -0.60 6.18
CA VAL A 174 14.29 0.33 5.39
C VAL A 174 14.52 -0.19 3.97
N LEU A 175 14.73 -1.51 3.79
CA LEU A 175 14.82 -2.10 2.45
C LEU A 175 13.53 -1.91 1.65
N ALA A 176 12.37 -2.06 2.28
CA ALA A 176 11.09 -1.79 1.62
C ALA A 176 10.98 -0.31 1.18
N ILE A 177 11.52 0.63 1.94
CA ILE A 177 11.62 2.05 1.54
C ILE A 177 12.54 2.18 0.32
N GLY A 178 13.71 1.54 0.33
CA GLY A 178 14.64 1.56 -0.81
C GLY A 178 14.06 1.01 -2.11
N MET A 179 13.07 0.10 -2.02
CA MET A 179 12.36 -0.45 -3.18
C MET A 179 11.30 0.48 -3.77
N MET A 180 10.97 1.61 -3.12
CA MET A 180 9.92 2.52 -3.62
C MET A 180 10.34 3.33 -4.85
N GLY A 181 11.63 3.54 -5.04
CA GLY A 181 12.12 4.46 -6.06
C GLY A 181 11.99 5.92 -5.64
N ALA A 182 12.11 6.81 -6.62
CA ALA A 182 12.22 8.25 -6.36
C ALA A 182 11.34 9.10 -7.28
N VAL A 183 10.45 8.49 -8.03
CA VAL A 183 9.62 9.21 -9.00
C VAL A 183 8.78 10.28 -8.34
N ASN A 184 8.30 10.01 -7.13
CA ASN A 184 7.48 10.93 -6.39
C ASN A 184 7.83 10.92 -4.89
N ALA A 185 8.61 11.90 -4.46
CA ALA A 185 9.05 12.04 -3.08
C ALA A 185 7.87 12.06 -2.08
N THR A 186 6.78 12.73 -2.43
CA THR A 186 5.57 12.82 -1.58
C THR A 186 4.88 11.46 -1.44
N ALA A 187 4.81 10.66 -2.51
CA ALA A 187 4.23 9.32 -2.45
C ALA A 187 5.09 8.40 -1.57
N THR A 188 6.42 8.48 -1.69
CA THR A 188 7.35 7.72 -0.83
C THR A 188 7.20 8.13 0.64
N LEU A 189 7.15 9.43 0.94
CA LEU A 189 6.92 9.93 2.29
C LEU A 189 5.57 9.45 2.85
N ALA A 190 4.49 9.58 2.06
CA ALA A 190 3.15 9.16 2.45
C ALA A 190 3.09 7.65 2.78
N ALA A 191 3.76 6.81 1.98
CA ALA A 191 3.85 5.38 2.21
C ALA A 191 4.67 5.01 3.47
N CYS A 192 5.66 5.83 3.84
CA CYS A 192 6.46 5.65 5.07
C CYS A 192 5.75 6.16 6.33
N THR A 193 4.81 7.10 6.19
CA THR A 193 4.15 7.79 7.31
C THR A 193 3.46 6.84 8.29
N PRO A 194 2.73 5.77 7.88
CA PRO A 194 2.14 4.80 8.81
C PRO A 194 3.17 4.14 9.73
N ALA A 195 4.34 3.81 9.21
CA ALA A 195 5.44 3.20 9.98
C ALA A 195 6.07 4.21 10.96
N GLY A 196 6.28 5.46 10.52
CA GLY A 196 6.75 6.54 11.38
C GLY A 196 5.79 6.81 12.55
N ILE A 197 4.48 6.93 12.25
CA ILE A 197 3.45 7.11 13.28
C ILE A 197 3.42 5.91 14.23
N PHE A 198 3.59 4.68 13.74
CA PHE A 198 3.65 3.50 14.58
C PHE A 198 4.81 3.55 15.59
N LEU A 199 5.99 3.92 15.15
CA LEU A 199 7.15 4.05 16.04
C LEU A 199 6.95 5.15 17.07
N LEU A 200 6.42 6.32 16.67
CA LEU A 200 6.09 7.41 17.57
C LEU A 200 4.99 7.04 18.56
N TRP A 201 3.92 6.38 18.09
CA TRP A 201 2.85 5.88 18.95
C TRP A 201 3.40 4.90 20.00
N ARG A 202 4.29 3.99 19.63
CA ARG A 202 4.96 3.08 20.58
C ARG A 202 5.79 3.83 21.62
N LEU A 203 6.45 4.93 21.24
CA LEU A 203 7.19 5.76 22.20
C LEU A 203 6.27 6.38 23.24
N VAL A 204 5.06 6.80 22.83
CA VAL A 204 4.08 7.39 23.76
C VAL A 204 3.47 6.34 24.69
N VAL A 205 3.08 5.17 24.14
CA VAL A 205 2.31 4.15 24.90
C VAL A 205 3.21 3.24 25.74
N ALA A 206 4.44 2.97 25.26
CA ALA A 206 5.36 2.01 25.88
C ALA A 206 6.80 2.54 25.85
N PHE A 207 7.02 3.70 26.48
CA PHE A 207 8.30 4.37 26.49
C PHE A 207 9.44 3.46 26.96
N ARG A 208 10.50 3.39 26.14
CA ARG A 208 11.76 2.72 26.46
C ARG A 208 12.90 3.41 25.72
N TRP A 209 14.00 3.68 26.38
CA TRP A 209 15.18 4.32 25.77
C TRP A 209 15.68 3.59 24.51
N ARG A 210 15.65 2.26 24.51
CA ARG A 210 16.01 1.47 23.33
C ARG A 210 15.11 1.73 22.13
N LEU A 211 13.84 2.07 22.38
CA LEU A 211 12.89 2.37 21.29
C LEU A 211 13.23 3.69 20.61
N ILE A 212 13.74 4.69 21.36
CA ILE A 212 14.26 5.94 20.76
C ILE A 212 15.39 5.61 19.79
N GLY A 213 16.36 4.80 20.23
CA GLY A 213 17.47 4.36 19.37
C GLY A 213 17.00 3.66 18.09
N PHE A 214 16.03 2.75 18.20
CA PHE A 214 15.44 2.10 17.01
C PHE A 214 14.69 3.07 16.11
N THR A 215 13.96 4.04 16.64
CA THR A 215 13.24 5.05 15.87
C THR A 215 14.21 5.95 15.10
N ILE A 216 15.27 6.41 15.78
CA ILE A 216 16.34 7.20 15.15
C ILE A 216 17.04 6.37 14.05
N MET A 217 17.38 5.12 14.34
CA MET A 217 18.03 4.23 13.38
C MET A 217 17.17 3.98 12.15
N TRP A 218 15.86 3.80 12.34
CA TRP A 218 14.92 3.67 11.23
C TRP A 218 14.88 4.94 10.38
N GLY A 219 14.75 6.11 11.01
CA GLY A 219 14.75 7.40 10.31
C GLY A 219 16.04 7.65 9.54
N LEU A 220 17.20 7.44 10.17
CA LEU A 220 18.50 7.56 9.50
C LEU A 220 18.64 6.55 8.37
N GLY A 221 18.24 5.30 8.57
CA GLY A 221 18.24 4.28 7.53
C GLY A 221 17.37 4.66 6.34
N ALA A 222 16.16 5.20 6.59
CA ALA A 222 15.26 5.69 5.54
C ALA A 222 15.89 6.84 4.73
N VAL A 223 16.52 7.79 5.40
CA VAL A 223 17.25 8.88 4.73
C VAL A 223 18.42 8.34 3.93
N LEU A 224 19.29 7.52 4.54
CA LEU A 224 20.49 7.00 3.89
C LEU A 224 20.17 6.19 2.63
N ILE A 225 19.17 5.30 2.67
CA ILE A 225 18.78 4.50 1.50
C ILE A 225 18.13 5.34 0.39
N SER A 226 17.67 6.54 0.72
CA SER A 226 17.04 7.48 -0.18
C SER A 226 17.99 8.59 -0.69
N LEU A 227 19.23 8.67 -0.20
CA LEU A 227 20.17 9.75 -0.57
C LEU A 227 20.43 9.83 -2.07
N TRP A 228 20.45 8.70 -2.78
CA TRP A 228 20.71 8.65 -4.22
C TRP A 228 19.72 9.46 -5.05
N TRP A 229 18.53 9.72 -4.53
CA TRP A 229 17.54 10.56 -5.18
C TRP A 229 17.25 11.87 -4.42
N ILE A 230 17.42 11.90 -3.10
CA ILE A 230 17.21 13.12 -2.32
C ILE A 230 18.22 14.19 -2.76
N LEU A 231 19.49 13.84 -2.95
CA LEU A 231 20.52 14.80 -3.34
C LEU A 231 20.24 15.43 -4.72
N PRO A 232 19.97 14.66 -5.81
CA PRO A 232 19.53 15.27 -7.05
C PRO A 232 18.27 16.11 -6.93
N LEU A 233 17.29 15.69 -6.11
CA LEU A 233 16.07 16.47 -5.88
C LEU A 233 16.35 17.84 -5.25
N LEU A 234 17.28 17.91 -4.31
CA LEU A 234 17.70 19.18 -3.70
C LEU A 234 18.40 20.11 -4.71
N VAL A 235 19.23 19.54 -5.59
CA VAL A 235 19.87 20.28 -6.69
C VAL A 235 18.82 20.82 -7.66
N LEU A 236 17.88 19.97 -8.08
CA LEU A 236 16.78 20.38 -8.95
C LEU A 236 15.93 21.47 -8.32
N GLY A 237 15.56 21.33 -7.03
CA GLY A 237 14.77 22.33 -6.32
C GLY A 237 15.44 23.70 -6.22
N ARG A 238 16.79 23.75 -6.33
CA ARG A 238 17.54 25.00 -6.26
C ARG A 238 17.81 25.62 -7.63
N TYR A 239 18.00 24.81 -8.67
CA TYR A 239 18.55 25.30 -9.96
C TYR A 239 17.66 24.99 -11.16
N ALA A 240 16.65 24.13 -11.04
CA ALA A 240 15.72 23.87 -12.12
C ALA A 240 14.71 25.00 -12.25
N SER A 241 14.10 25.11 -13.43
CA SER A 241 13.00 26.03 -13.66
C SER A 241 11.84 25.78 -12.67
N PRO A 242 11.11 26.83 -12.23
CA PRO A 242 10.04 26.71 -11.23
C PRO A 242 8.79 26.05 -11.84
N PHE A 243 8.88 24.76 -12.19
CA PHE A 243 7.78 24.03 -12.83
C PHE A 243 6.53 23.96 -11.97
N THR A 244 6.67 24.10 -10.64
CA THR A 244 5.56 24.11 -9.69
C THR A 244 4.56 25.25 -9.93
N ASP A 245 4.96 26.32 -10.61
CA ASP A 245 4.11 27.46 -10.95
C ASP A 245 3.22 27.16 -12.17
N TYR A 246 3.54 26.11 -12.93
CA TYR A 246 2.88 25.73 -14.17
C TYR A 246 2.07 24.43 -14.07
N ILE A 247 1.91 23.87 -12.89
CA ILE A 247 1.09 22.69 -12.63
C ILE A 247 -0.09 23.07 -11.73
N GLU A 248 -0.99 22.10 -11.50
CA GLU A 248 -2.19 22.29 -10.67
C GLU A 248 -1.85 22.84 -9.27
N ASN A 249 -2.62 23.81 -8.80
CA ASN A 249 -2.47 24.38 -7.46
C ASN A 249 -3.16 23.54 -6.38
N ALA A 250 -2.87 23.83 -5.11
CA ALA A 250 -3.44 23.10 -3.98
C ALA A 250 -4.99 23.20 -3.93
N THR A 251 -5.56 24.33 -4.34
CA THR A 251 -7.02 24.51 -4.37
C THR A 251 -7.67 23.50 -5.31
N VAL A 252 -7.13 23.29 -6.52
CA VAL A 252 -7.64 22.29 -7.47
C VAL A 252 -7.45 20.88 -6.92
N VAL A 253 -6.25 20.54 -6.42
CA VAL A 253 -5.94 19.21 -5.92
C VAL A 253 -6.82 18.80 -4.72
N THR A 254 -7.23 19.77 -3.89
CA THR A 254 -7.99 19.53 -2.66
C THR A 254 -9.49 19.76 -2.78
N SER A 255 -9.97 20.34 -3.89
CA SER A 255 -11.39 20.70 -4.06
C SER A 255 -12.37 19.55 -3.92
N TRP A 256 -11.95 18.33 -4.23
CA TRP A 256 -12.76 17.12 -4.18
C TRP A 256 -12.59 16.31 -2.88
N LEU A 257 -11.69 16.75 -1.98
CA LEU A 257 -11.44 16.07 -0.72
C LEU A 257 -12.55 16.42 0.31
N ASN A 258 -13.52 15.54 0.41
CA ASN A 258 -14.52 15.55 1.48
C ASN A 258 -14.52 14.20 2.23
N LEU A 259 -15.20 14.13 3.35
CA LEU A 259 -15.17 12.95 4.22
C LEU A 259 -15.59 11.67 3.49
N ALA A 260 -16.60 11.73 2.62
CA ALA A 260 -17.06 10.56 1.88
C ALA A 260 -15.98 10.08 0.91
N GLU A 261 -15.38 10.98 0.12
CA GLU A 261 -14.33 10.65 -0.84
C GLU A 261 -13.05 10.13 -0.16
N ILE A 262 -12.69 10.70 1.00
CA ILE A 262 -11.56 10.23 1.81
C ILE A 262 -11.80 8.80 2.31
N LEU A 263 -12.98 8.51 2.84
CA LEU A 263 -13.32 7.18 3.32
C LEU A 263 -13.43 6.16 2.19
N ARG A 264 -13.95 6.52 1.05
CA ARG A 264 -14.04 5.69 -0.16
C ARG A 264 -12.67 5.38 -0.76
N GLY A 265 -11.72 6.33 -0.67
CA GLY A 265 -10.40 6.25 -1.33
C GLY A 265 -10.35 6.87 -2.73
N THR A 266 -11.36 7.66 -3.09
CA THR A 266 -11.40 8.47 -4.31
C THR A 266 -10.77 9.84 -4.04
N THR A 267 -9.58 9.84 -3.47
CA THR A 267 -8.87 11.04 -3.02
C THR A 267 -8.12 11.78 -4.13
N SER A 268 -7.95 11.16 -5.30
CA SER A 268 -7.33 11.81 -6.46
C SER A 268 -8.33 12.77 -7.12
N TRP A 269 -7.90 13.98 -7.42
CA TRP A 269 -8.71 15.01 -8.10
C TRP A 269 -8.94 14.71 -9.59
N SER A 270 -7.94 14.12 -10.24
CA SER A 270 -7.91 13.89 -11.69
C SER A 270 -9.16 13.14 -12.23
N PRO A 271 -9.67 12.06 -11.60
CA PRO A 271 -10.85 11.36 -12.06
C PRO A 271 -12.15 12.22 -12.10
N PHE A 272 -12.21 13.28 -11.32
CA PHE A 272 -13.38 14.17 -11.30
C PHE A 272 -13.41 15.16 -12.47
N VAL A 273 -12.24 15.52 -13.01
CA VAL A 273 -12.10 16.51 -14.09
C VAL A 273 -11.77 15.88 -15.44
N ASP A 274 -11.30 14.66 -15.48
CA ASP A 274 -10.87 13.94 -16.68
C ASP A 274 -11.74 12.71 -16.92
N ALA A 275 -12.82 12.92 -17.71
CA ALA A 275 -13.77 11.85 -18.07
C ALA A 275 -13.15 10.80 -19.01
N GLU A 276 -12.05 11.10 -19.70
CA GLU A 276 -11.36 10.15 -20.57
C GLU A 276 -10.69 9.03 -19.77
N ARG A 277 -10.38 9.28 -18.52
CA ARG A 277 -9.93 8.27 -17.55
C ARG A 277 -11.10 7.44 -17.02
N GLN A 278 -11.80 6.74 -17.91
CA GLN A 278 -13.11 6.11 -17.69
C GLN A 278 -13.22 5.33 -16.38
N ALA A 279 -12.25 4.48 -16.05
CA ALA A 279 -12.31 3.68 -14.82
C ALA A 279 -12.26 4.54 -13.55
N GLY A 280 -11.37 5.54 -13.50
CA GLY A 280 -11.27 6.48 -12.40
C GLY A 280 -12.51 7.37 -12.29
N HIS A 281 -13.01 7.86 -13.43
CA HIS A 281 -14.23 8.67 -13.50
C HIS A 281 -15.46 7.89 -13.04
N ALA A 282 -15.62 6.63 -13.46
CA ALA A 282 -16.68 5.76 -12.97
C ALA A 282 -16.62 5.54 -11.45
N LEU A 283 -15.43 5.31 -10.88
CA LEU A 283 -15.26 5.22 -9.43
C LEU A 283 -15.71 6.50 -8.71
N ALA A 284 -15.53 7.67 -9.33
CA ALA A 284 -15.92 8.95 -8.74
C ALA A 284 -17.43 9.25 -8.89
N THR A 285 -18.06 8.82 -10.00
CA THR A 285 -19.39 9.31 -10.42
C THR A 285 -20.48 8.24 -10.51
N ASP A 286 -20.13 6.95 -10.70
CA ASP A 286 -21.13 5.88 -10.81
C ASP A 286 -21.79 5.59 -9.44
N PRO A 287 -23.13 5.67 -9.32
CA PRO A 287 -23.83 5.48 -8.06
C PRO A 287 -23.61 4.11 -7.43
N TYR A 288 -23.48 3.04 -8.20
CA TYR A 288 -23.27 1.69 -7.69
C TYR A 288 -21.87 1.55 -7.08
N LEU A 289 -20.86 2.12 -7.75
CA LEU A 289 -19.49 2.13 -7.24
C LEU A 289 -19.34 3.05 -6.03
N ILE A 290 -20.08 4.17 -5.99
CA ILE A 290 -20.15 5.03 -4.80
C ILE A 290 -20.71 4.26 -3.61
N ILE A 291 -21.89 3.62 -3.77
CA ILE A 291 -22.52 2.83 -2.70
C ILE A 291 -21.62 1.68 -2.28
N PHE A 292 -21.03 0.94 -3.22
CA PHE A 292 -20.14 -0.16 -2.91
C PHE A 292 -18.92 0.28 -2.09
N THR A 293 -18.24 1.34 -2.50
CA THR A 293 -17.04 1.84 -1.81
C THR A 293 -17.36 2.45 -0.46
N LEU A 294 -18.52 3.11 -0.30
CA LEU A 294 -19.03 3.56 1.00
C LEU A 294 -19.37 2.39 1.91
N ALA A 295 -19.99 1.34 1.38
CA ALA A 295 -20.29 0.13 2.16
C ALA A 295 -19.00 -0.53 2.66
N VAL A 296 -17.96 -0.65 1.82
CA VAL A 296 -16.64 -1.16 2.23
C VAL A 296 -16.05 -0.30 3.33
N ALA A 297 -16.12 1.04 3.21
CA ALA A 297 -15.63 1.96 4.23
C ALA A 297 -16.42 1.83 5.55
N GLY A 298 -17.74 1.78 5.49
CA GLY A 298 -18.60 1.59 6.67
C GLY A 298 -18.34 0.26 7.38
N LEU A 299 -18.23 -0.82 6.63
CA LEU A 299 -17.85 -2.14 7.16
C LEU A 299 -16.44 -2.11 7.77
N GLY A 300 -15.51 -1.39 7.15
CA GLY A 300 -14.17 -1.17 7.67
C GLY A 300 -14.18 -0.44 9.03
N LEU A 301 -14.93 0.65 9.14
CA LEU A 301 -15.10 1.39 10.40
C LEU A 301 -15.73 0.52 11.48
N TYR A 302 -16.82 -0.21 11.15
CA TYR A 302 -17.45 -1.13 12.08
C TYR A 302 -16.48 -2.22 12.54
N GLY A 303 -15.76 -2.86 11.62
CA GLY A 303 -14.78 -3.88 11.97
C GLY A 303 -13.60 -3.33 12.76
N LEU A 304 -13.21 -2.06 12.53
CA LEU A 304 -12.14 -1.41 13.27
C LEU A 304 -12.45 -1.30 14.77
N SER A 305 -13.73 -1.11 15.15
CA SER A 305 -14.16 -1.13 16.54
C SER A 305 -13.97 -2.50 17.20
N ARG A 306 -13.85 -3.57 16.42
CA ARG A 306 -13.62 -4.95 16.87
C ARG A 306 -12.15 -5.36 16.90
N VAL A 307 -11.25 -4.54 16.35
CA VAL A 307 -9.82 -4.78 16.42
C VAL A 307 -9.36 -4.67 17.87
N ARG A 308 -8.88 -5.75 18.46
CA ARG A 308 -8.37 -5.77 19.84
C ARG A 308 -6.89 -5.41 19.93
N ASN A 309 -6.12 -5.83 18.94
CA ASN A 309 -4.68 -5.60 18.94
C ASN A 309 -4.32 -4.29 18.24
N LEU A 310 -3.50 -3.47 18.91
CA LEU A 310 -3.09 -2.17 18.41
C LEU A 310 -4.27 -1.24 18.05
N GLN A 311 -5.43 -1.42 18.69
CA GLN A 311 -6.64 -0.64 18.44
C GLN A 311 -6.36 0.86 18.49
N GLY A 312 -5.70 1.32 19.56
CA GLY A 312 -5.33 2.73 19.72
C GLY A 312 -4.46 3.25 18.58
N PHE A 313 -3.54 2.43 18.09
CA PHE A 313 -2.71 2.80 16.92
C PHE A 313 -3.55 2.97 15.66
N TRP A 314 -4.45 2.03 15.36
CA TRP A 314 -5.27 2.10 14.14
C TRP A 314 -6.24 3.29 14.16
N PHE A 315 -6.84 3.60 15.31
CA PHE A 315 -7.66 4.81 15.47
C PHE A 315 -6.83 6.10 15.38
N THR A 316 -5.62 6.12 15.95
CA THR A 316 -4.70 7.26 15.80
C THR A 316 -4.33 7.48 14.34
N LEU A 317 -3.99 6.39 13.63
CA LEU A 317 -3.63 6.45 12.21
C LEU A 317 -4.79 6.99 11.36
N LEU A 318 -6.00 6.47 11.57
CA LEU A 318 -7.22 6.94 10.89
C LEU A 318 -7.49 8.41 11.21
N GLY A 319 -7.43 8.80 12.49
CA GLY A 319 -7.67 10.19 12.91
C GLY A 319 -6.69 11.17 12.27
N ILE A 320 -5.40 10.84 12.26
CA ILE A 320 -4.38 11.65 11.58
C ILE A 320 -4.68 11.71 10.08
N GLY A 321 -5.03 10.59 9.44
CA GLY A 321 -5.38 10.56 8.02
C GLY A 321 -6.57 11.45 7.69
N LEU A 322 -7.62 11.40 8.49
CA LEU A 322 -8.81 12.27 8.33
C LEU A 322 -8.48 13.74 8.52
N ILE A 323 -7.61 14.09 9.47
CA ILE A 323 -7.17 15.48 9.70
C ILE A 323 -6.31 15.95 8.52
N VAL A 324 -5.33 15.16 8.10
CA VAL A 324 -4.41 15.52 7.02
C VAL A 324 -5.15 15.70 5.70
N LEU A 325 -6.01 14.75 5.33
CA LEU A 325 -6.74 14.82 4.07
C LEU A 325 -7.93 15.79 4.15
N GLY A 326 -8.71 15.76 5.22
CA GLY A 326 -9.90 16.60 5.37
C GLY A 326 -9.57 18.07 5.67
N GLY A 327 -8.43 18.34 6.32
CA GLY A 327 -7.96 19.69 6.59
C GLY A 327 -7.21 20.35 5.44
N ALA A 328 -6.83 19.61 4.40
CA ALA A 328 -5.94 20.08 3.35
C ALA A 328 -6.46 21.33 2.61
N HIS A 329 -7.77 21.39 2.35
CA HIS A 329 -8.38 22.52 1.66
C HIS A 329 -8.32 23.84 2.45
N HIS A 330 -8.21 23.76 3.78
CA HIS A 330 -8.10 24.95 4.64
C HIS A 330 -6.67 25.51 4.72
N VAL A 331 -5.68 24.80 4.21
CA VAL A 331 -4.25 25.18 4.25
C VAL A 331 -3.62 25.29 2.86
N THR A 332 -4.43 25.58 1.83
CA THR A 332 -3.97 25.67 0.43
C THR A 332 -2.85 26.68 0.24
N GLY A 333 -2.90 27.85 0.91
CA GLY A 333 -1.83 28.84 0.86
C GLY A 333 -0.49 28.31 1.39
N PHE A 334 -0.49 27.46 2.42
CA PHE A 334 0.72 26.76 2.87
C PHE A 334 1.18 25.74 1.83
N LEU A 335 0.26 24.96 1.28
CA LEU A 335 0.56 23.91 0.30
C LEU A 335 1.06 24.43 -1.04
N ASP A 336 0.67 25.63 -1.44
CA ASP A 336 1.19 26.30 -2.64
C ASP A 336 2.49 27.10 -2.36
N GLY A 337 2.82 27.33 -1.09
CA GLY A 337 4.01 28.03 -0.65
C GLY A 337 5.06 27.07 -0.03
N ALA A 338 5.33 27.28 1.25
CA ALA A 338 6.36 26.54 1.98
C ALA A 338 6.14 25.01 2.01
N GLY A 339 4.90 24.56 1.88
CA GLY A 339 4.49 23.15 1.85
C GLY A 339 4.36 22.56 0.45
N VAL A 340 4.87 23.19 -0.60
CA VAL A 340 4.68 22.79 -2.00
C VAL A 340 5.06 21.32 -2.27
N ALA A 341 6.03 20.80 -1.58
CA ALA A 341 6.41 19.37 -1.65
C ALA A 341 5.30 18.43 -1.15
N LEU A 342 4.35 18.92 -0.33
CA LEU A 342 3.23 18.15 0.20
C LEU A 342 1.91 18.46 -0.52
N ARG A 343 1.91 19.31 -1.55
CA ARG A 343 0.69 19.76 -2.24
C ARG A 343 -0.21 18.60 -2.70
N ASN A 344 0.37 17.54 -3.17
CA ASN A 344 -0.34 16.33 -3.58
C ASN A 344 -0.76 15.49 -2.35
N ILE A 345 -1.53 16.09 -1.46
CA ILE A 345 -1.92 15.54 -0.15
C ILE A 345 -2.71 14.22 -0.26
N HIS A 346 -3.43 14.02 -1.37
CA HIS A 346 -4.19 12.80 -1.66
C HIS A 346 -3.33 11.52 -1.62
N LYS A 347 -2.00 11.64 -1.71
CA LYS A 347 -1.06 10.54 -1.60
C LYS A 347 -1.00 9.92 -0.21
N PHE A 348 -1.47 10.64 0.81
CA PHE A 348 -1.56 10.15 2.19
C PHE A 348 -2.74 9.20 2.45
N ASP A 349 -3.43 8.73 1.40
CA ASP A 349 -4.48 7.69 1.50
C ASP A 349 -4.11 6.47 2.36
N PRO A 350 -2.85 5.96 2.41
CA PRO A 350 -2.49 4.85 3.29
C PRO A 350 -2.81 5.08 4.78
N LEU A 351 -2.87 6.33 5.26
CA LEU A 351 -3.25 6.66 6.64
C LEU A 351 -4.71 6.28 6.94
N VAL A 352 -5.57 6.33 5.94
CA VAL A 352 -7.00 5.98 6.04
C VAL A 352 -7.23 4.55 5.57
N ARG A 353 -6.61 4.15 4.47
CA ARG A 353 -6.87 2.86 3.83
C ARG A 353 -6.42 1.68 4.68
N LEU A 354 -5.22 1.75 5.27
CA LEU A 354 -4.71 0.66 6.10
C LEU A 354 -5.63 0.36 7.28
N PRO A 355 -6.00 1.32 8.17
CA PRO A 355 -6.89 1.03 9.30
C PRO A 355 -8.28 0.56 8.88
N LEU A 356 -8.88 1.13 7.83
CA LEU A 356 -10.20 0.69 7.36
C LEU A 356 -10.19 -0.77 6.91
N LEU A 357 -9.17 -1.19 6.16
CA LEU A 357 -9.11 -2.56 5.66
C LEU A 357 -8.60 -3.56 6.70
N VAL A 358 -7.82 -3.12 7.68
CA VAL A 358 -7.56 -3.92 8.89
C VAL A 358 -8.87 -4.16 9.64
N GLY A 359 -9.73 -3.15 9.77
CA GLY A 359 -11.08 -3.29 10.32
C GLY A 359 -11.92 -4.26 9.50
N PHE A 360 -11.98 -4.10 8.18
CA PHE A 360 -12.73 -5.00 7.30
C PHE A 360 -12.33 -6.47 7.49
N ALA A 361 -11.04 -6.74 7.64
CA ALA A 361 -10.54 -8.08 7.90
C ALA A 361 -11.07 -8.70 9.21
N GLN A 362 -11.56 -7.89 10.18
CA GLN A 362 -12.11 -8.37 11.46
C GLN A 362 -13.61 -8.73 11.39
N LEU A 363 -14.27 -8.51 10.27
CA LEU A 363 -15.69 -8.84 10.10
C LEU A 363 -16.01 -10.33 10.29
N TRP A 364 -15.01 -11.21 10.17
CA TRP A 364 -15.18 -12.63 10.49
C TRP A 364 -15.73 -12.87 11.91
N GLN A 365 -15.50 -11.94 12.85
CA GLN A 365 -15.98 -12.03 14.23
C GLN A 365 -17.52 -11.93 14.33
N LEU A 366 -18.19 -11.46 13.27
CA LEU A 366 -19.65 -11.46 13.18
C LEU A 366 -20.23 -12.86 12.96
N PHE A 367 -19.39 -13.79 12.53
CA PHE A 367 -19.79 -15.16 12.19
C PHE A 367 -19.03 -16.13 13.10
N PRO A 368 -19.41 -16.24 14.41
CA PRO A 368 -18.73 -17.12 15.32
C PRO A 368 -18.87 -18.57 14.80
N LEU A 369 -17.77 -19.15 14.39
CA LEU A 369 -17.72 -20.59 14.10
C LEU A 369 -18.05 -21.30 15.39
N LYS A 370 -19.10 -22.17 15.38
CA LYS A 370 -19.33 -23.09 16.49
C LYS A 370 -18.02 -23.83 16.75
N PRO A 371 -17.51 -23.86 17.98
CA PRO A 371 -16.35 -24.68 18.29
C PRO A 371 -16.67 -26.09 17.84
N THR A 372 -15.89 -26.65 16.92
CA THR A 372 -15.88 -28.09 16.68
C THR A 372 -15.55 -28.71 18.04
N GLN A 373 -16.53 -29.34 18.68
CA GLN A 373 -16.25 -30.10 19.88
C GLN A 373 -15.12 -31.07 19.53
N PRO A 374 -14.00 -31.07 20.27
CA PRO A 374 -13.04 -32.15 20.14
C PRO A 374 -13.86 -33.44 20.31
N GLY A 375 -13.81 -34.29 19.30
CA GLY A 375 -14.58 -35.56 19.34
C GLY A 375 -14.43 -36.15 20.72
N ALA A 376 -15.54 -36.47 21.37
CA ALA A 376 -15.53 -37.09 22.67
C ALA A 376 -14.55 -38.29 22.58
N PRO A 377 -13.57 -38.38 23.49
CA PRO A 377 -12.67 -39.53 23.49
C PRO A 377 -13.54 -40.78 23.49
N GLY A 378 -13.36 -41.63 22.49
CA GLY A 378 -14.10 -42.86 22.31
C GLY A 378 -14.20 -43.58 23.65
N GLY A 379 -15.45 -43.87 24.07
CA GLY A 379 -15.71 -44.57 25.31
C GLY A 379 -14.83 -45.85 25.40
N PRO A 380 -14.51 -46.28 26.60
CA PRO A 380 -13.62 -47.41 26.79
C PRO A 380 -14.13 -48.62 26.01
N PRO A 381 -13.26 -49.42 25.39
CA PRO A 381 -13.68 -50.59 24.64
C PRO A 381 -14.50 -51.49 25.57
N LYS A 382 -15.71 -51.85 25.12
CA LYS A 382 -16.54 -52.86 25.81
C LYS A 382 -15.67 -54.12 25.93
N THR A 383 -15.24 -54.40 27.14
CA THR A 383 -14.60 -55.69 27.49
C THR A 383 -15.58 -56.79 27.14
N ALA A 384 -15.20 -57.62 26.21
CA ALA A 384 -15.90 -58.87 25.91
C ALA A 384 -15.94 -59.72 27.18
N ALA A 385 -17.13 -60.08 27.61
CA ALA A 385 -17.32 -61.04 28.69
C ALA A 385 -16.71 -62.37 28.26
N ALA A 386 -15.74 -62.84 29.02
CA ALA A 386 -15.23 -64.24 28.93
C ALA A 386 -16.25 -65.16 29.61
N PRO A 387 -16.55 -66.35 29.03
CA PRO A 387 -17.41 -67.36 29.66
C PRO A 387 -16.65 -68.05 30.78
N GLY A 388 -17.41 -68.39 31.78
CA GLY A 388 -16.97 -69.03 33.00
C GLY A 388 -16.18 -70.32 32.86
N GLY A 389 -15.33 -70.58 33.82
CA GLY A 389 -14.61 -71.81 34.06
C GLY A 389 -14.41 -71.96 35.55
N GLU A 390 -14.93 -73.10 36.03
CA GLU A 390 -15.07 -73.57 37.39
C GLU A 390 -13.76 -73.78 38.14
N ARG A 391 -13.89 -73.68 39.50
CA ARG A 391 -13.40 -74.51 40.61
C ARG A 391 -11.91 -74.80 40.83
N GLN A 392 -11.65 -74.71 42.05
CA GLN A 392 -10.95 -75.52 43.06
C GLN A 392 -9.65 -74.89 43.59
N ILE A 393 -9.63 -74.74 44.78
CA ILE A 393 -9.33 -75.10 46.15
C ILE A 393 -8.93 -73.87 46.92
#